data_ca46197251466e6fef502516d4271f9b
#
_entry.id   ca46197251466e6fef502516d4271f9b
#
_cell.length_a   1.000
_cell.length_b   1.000
_cell.length_c   1.000
_cell.angle_alpha   90.00
_cell.angle_beta   90.00
_cell.angle_gamma   90.00
#
_symmetry.space_group_name_H-M   'P 1'
#
loop_
_entity.id
_entity.type
_entity.pdbx_description
1 polymer ?
#
loop_
_entity_poly.entity_id
_entity_poly.type
_entity_poly.pdbx_seq_one_letter_code
_entity_poly.pdbx_strand_id
1 'polypeptide(L)'
;MANTQTMANAIRALAMDAVQQAKSGHPGAPMGMADMAVALWGQHLQHNPANPQWANRDRFVLSNGHGSMLIYALLHLTGYALPIEELKNFRQLGSKTAGHPEVGHTPGVETTTGPLGQGITNAVGMALAEKLLAAEFNRDGHEIVDHHTYVFLGDGCLMEGISHEACALAGAWKLNKLIALWDDNGISIDGQVTPWFGDDTPARFEAYGWNVIRAVDGHNTAAVSAAIAQAKQSGDKPTLICCRTSIGFGSPNRAGTAKAHGEPLGAEEIALTRAALGWSHGPFEIPAEVYADWDAKAAGAQREAAWNERFAAYSAAYPEQAAAFTRRMRGELPANFAEIAAQIASQAHDEAATVATRKASQLALEGLTAALPELLGGSADLTGSNLTNTKSTPNLRFDAQGAVVKNEAGVGGRHINYGVREFGMAAIMNGVALHGGFIPYGGTFLTFSDYSRNAIRMAALMKQRVIHVFTHDSIGLGEDGPTHQSIEHVASLRL
;
A
#
# COMPACT_ATOMS: atom_id res chain seq x y z
N MET A 1 2.07 27.15 18.24
CA MET A 1 1.97 26.39 16.95
C MET A 1 3.26 25.67 16.80
N ALA A 2 3.21 24.38 16.51
CA ALA A 2 4.40 23.58 16.25
C ALA A 2 5.29 24.25 15.21
N ASN A 3 6.61 24.25 15.42
CA ASN A 3 7.54 24.75 14.44
C ASN A 3 7.77 23.68 13.35
N THR A 4 7.00 23.76 12.26
CA THR A 4 7.03 22.79 11.17
C THR A 4 8.42 22.61 10.56
N GLN A 5 9.23 23.67 10.51
CA GLN A 5 10.60 23.56 10.00
C GLN A 5 11.50 22.76 10.94
N THR A 6 11.39 22.96 12.24
CA THR A 6 12.16 22.19 13.23
C THR A 6 11.71 20.72 13.23
N MET A 7 10.42 20.46 13.09
CA MET A 7 9.88 19.12 12.91
C MET A 7 10.46 18.43 11.67
N ALA A 8 10.52 19.12 10.53
CA ALA A 8 11.12 18.58 9.29
C ALA A 8 12.64 18.37 9.44
N ASN A 9 13.33 19.29 10.11
CA ASN A 9 14.77 19.17 10.35
C ASN A 9 15.13 17.99 11.27
N ALA A 10 14.25 17.59 12.19
CA ALA A 10 14.43 16.38 12.99
C ALA A 10 14.45 15.12 12.09
N ILE A 11 13.54 15.02 11.10
CA ILE A 11 13.55 13.93 10.12
C ILE A 11 14.86 13.92 9.33
N ARG A 12 15.29 15.09 8.83
CA ARG A 12 16.54 15.26 8.07
C ARG A 12 17.75 14.83 8.88
N ALA A 13 17.82 15.27 10.14
CA ALA A 13 18.90 14.91 11.06
C ALA A 13 18.96 13.40 11.31
N LEU A 14 17.84 12.78 11.67
CA LEU A 14 17.79 11.33 11.90
C LEU A 14 18.16 10.53 10.65
N ALA A 15 17.71 10.97 9.47
CA ALA A 15 18.00 10.28 8.21
C ALA A 15 19.50 10.33 7.87
N MET A 16 20.12 11.52 7.92
CA MET A 16 21.55 11.63 7.60
C MET A 16 22.43 10.94 8.65
N ASP A 17 22.05 10.98 9.94
CA ASP A 17 22.82 10.34 11.01
C ASP A 17 22.79 8.81 10.91
N ALA A 18 21.60 8.23 10.71
CA ALA A 18 21.45 6.80 10.60
C ALA A 18 22.17 6.22 9.38
N VAL A 19 22.03 6.89 8.23
CA VAL A 19 22.74 6.48 7.00
C VAL A 19 24.25 6.62 7.16
N GLN A 20 24.74 7.69 7.80
CA GLN A 20 26.15 7.88 8.07
C GLN A 20 26.69 6.83 9.02
N GLN A 21 25.97 6.51 10.09
CA GLN A 21 26.39 5.50 11.06
C GLN A 21 26.44 4.11 10.43
N ALA A 22 25.42 3.76 9.63
CA ALA A 22 25.38 2.50 8.90
C ALA A 22 26.38 2.41 7.73
N LYS A 23 26.97 3.55 7.32
CA LYS A 23 27.79 3.69 6.11
C LYS A 23 27.10 3.16 4.85
N SER A 24 25.80 3.14 4.85
CA SER A 24 24.94 2.61 3.78
C SER A 24 23.53 3.15 3.92
N GLY A 25 22.86 3.47 2.81
CA GLY A 25 21.49 3.90 2.78
C GLY A 25 21.26 5.10 1.87
N HIS A 26 20.03 5.62 1.92
CA HIS A 26 19.53 6.65 1.00
C HIS A 26 19.03 7.86 1.81
N PRO A 27 19.87 8.86 2.09
CA PRO A 27 19.46 10.00 2.91
C PRO A 27 18.66 11.05 2.12
N GLY A 28 18.85 11.12 0.80
CA GLY A 28 18.37 12.23 -0.01
C GLY A 28 16.85 12.34 -0.10
N ALA A 29 16.17 11.24 -0.36
CA ALA A 29 14.70 11.22 -0.43
C ALA A 29 14.05 11.57 0.92
N PRO A 30 14.46 10.99 2.08
CA PRO A 30 13.98 11.41 3.39
C PRO A 30 14.17 12.91 3.67
N MET A 31 15.33 13.47 3.27
CA MET A 31 15.60 14.89 3.47
C MET A 31 14.74 15.77 2.57
N GLY A 32 14.49 15.36 1.33
CA GLY A 32 13.63 16.07 0.38
C GLY A 32 12.16 16.06 0.78
N MET A 33 11.65 14.92 1.23
CA MET A 33 10.23 14.75 1.58
C MET A 33 9.87 15.15 3.02
N ALA A 34 10.80 15.68 3.81
CA ALA A 34 10.57 15.95 5.23
C ALA A 34 9.40 16.92 5.48
N ASP A 35 9.27 18.01 4.72
CA ASP A 35 8.16 18.96 4.86
C ASP A 35 6.82 18.38 4.43
N MET A 36 6.82 17.55 3.37
CA MET A 36 5.65 16.79 2.94
C MET A 36 5.17 15.86 4.07
N ALA A 37 6.12 15.21 4.75
CA ALA A 37 5.82 14.32 5.86
C ALA A 37 5.28 15.07 7.07
N VAL A 38 5.80 16.26 7.39
CA VAL A 38 5.22 17.13 8.45
C VAL A 38 3.78 17.50 8.10
N ALA A 39 3.48 17.87 6.86
CA ALA A 39 2.12 18.19 6.43
C ALA A 39 1.17 17.00 6.63
N LEU A 40 1.56 15.81 6.16
CA LEU A 40 0.70 14.64 6.24
C LEU A 40 0.57 14.11 7.67
N TRP A 41 1.69 13.74 8.30
CA TRP A 41 1.69 13.05 9.60
C TRP A 41 1.34 13.98 10.77
N GLY A 42 1.73 15.25 10.69
CA GLY A 42 1.45 16.24 11.73
C GLY A 42 0.04 16.79 11.69
N GLN A 43 -0.65 16.77 10.52
CA GLN A 43 -1.91 17.50 10.36
C GLN A 43 -3.08 16.69 9.81
N HIS A 44 -2.84 15.64 9.01
CA HIS A 44 -3.89 14.95 8.27
C HIS A 44 -4.05 13.46 8.59
N LEU A 45 -2.95 12.75 8.83
CA LEU A 45 -2.97 11.30 9.02
C LEU A 45 -3.71 10.92 10.31
N GLN A 46 -4.71 10.06 10.19
CA GLN A 46 -5.44 9.52 11.33
C GLN A 46 -4.84 8.18 11.72
N HIS A 47 -4.06 8.18 12.79
CA HIS A 47 -3.40 6.99 13.30
C HIS A 47 -3.33 7.00 14.83
N ASN A 48 -3.08 5.83 15.43
CA ASN A 48 -2.81 5.70 16.85
C ASN A 48 -1.50 4.94 17.06
N PRO A 49 -0.41 5.58 17.49
CA PRO A 49 0.86 4.91 17.76
C PRO A 49 0.78 3.78 18.78
N ALA A 50 -0.14 3.88 19.75
CA ALA A 50 -0.36 2.85 20.76
C ALA A 50 -1.08 1.61 20.21
N ASN A 51 -1.86 1.76 19.11
CA ASN A 51 -2.54 0.66 18.42
C ASN A 51 -2.33 0.73 16.91
N PRO A 52 -1.19 0.27 16.40
CA PRO A 52 -0.91 0.22 14.96
C PRO A 52 -1.88 -0.65 14.14
N GLN A 53 -2.72 -1.43 14.80
CA GLN A 53 -3.70 -2.33 14.17
C GLN A 53 -5.14 -1.80 14.24
N TRP A 54 -5.35 -0.56 14.70
CA TRP A 54 -6.68 0.05 14.69
C TRP A 54 -7.33 -0.05 13.30
N ALA A 55 -8.54 -0.64 13.23
CA ALA A 55 -9.16 -1.02 11.97
C ALA A 55 -9.40 0.18 11.03
N ASN A 56 -9.82 1.33 11.59
CA ASN A 56 -10.15 2.54 10.81
C ASN A 56 -9.02 3.59 10.79
N ARG A 57 -7.77 3.18 11.03
CA ARG A 57 -6.61 4.07 10.81
C ARG A 57 -6.42 4.35 9.32
N ASP A 58 -5.91 5.51 8.99
CA ASP A 58 -5.38 5.75 7.64
C ASP A 58 -4.20 4.82 7.35
N ARG A 59 -3.99 4.49 6.09
CA ARG A 59 -2.83 3.69 5.64
C ARG A 59 -1.79 4.61 5.02
N PHE A 60 -0.56 4.49 5.47
CA PHE A 60 0.57 5.20 4.85
C PHE A 60 1.54 4.21 4.20
N VAL A 61 1.80 4.42 2.92
CA VAL A 61 2.72 3.62 2.13
C VAL A 61 3.88 4.48 1.63
N LEU A 62 5.10 4.09 1.95
CA LEU A 62 6.31 4.65 1.34
C LEU A 62 6.70 3.76 0.16
N SER A 63 6.25 4.12 -1.05
CA SER A 63 6.49 3.32 -2.27
C SER A 63 7.94 3.38 -2.73
N ASN A 64 8.62 4.51 -2.54
CA ASN A 64 10.06 4.63 -2.69
C ASN A 64 10.79 4.14 -1.42
N GLY A 65 10.65 2.84 -1.15
CA GLY A 65 11.08 2.19 0.09
C GLY A 65 12.57 2.28 0.40
N HIS A 66 13.42 2.63 -0.58
CA HIS A 66 14.83 2.94 -0.33
C HIS A 66 15.00 4.15 0.60
N GLY A 67 14.05 5.10 0.59
CA GLY A 67 14.00 6.22 1.55
C GLY A 67 13.49 5.82 2.94
N SER A 68 13.74 4.60 3.39
CA SER A 68 13.19 3.98 4.59
C SER A 68 13.38 4.79 5.87
N MET A 69 14.46 5.55 5.99
CA MET A 69 14.67 6.40 7.17
C MET A 69 13.60 7.47 7.34
N LEU A 70 12.85 7.85 6.29
CA LEU A 70 11.71 8.73 6.42
C LEU A 70 10.64 8.11 7.33
N ILE A 71 10.16 6.90 6.99
CA ILE A 71 9.12 6.25 7.77
C ILE A 71 9.61 5.86 9.17
N TYR A 72 10.88 5.44 9.32
CA TYR A 72 11.41 5.12 10.64
C TYR A 72 11.51 6.35 11.56
N ALA A 73 11.97 7.49 11.02
CA ALA A 73 11.97 8.74 11.77
C ALA A 73 10.54 9.16 12.18
N LEU A 74 9.57 9.05 11.28
CA LEU A 74 8.17 9.37 11.55
C LEU A 74 7.57 8.46 12.63
N LEU A 75 7.78 7.16 12.53
CA LEU A 75 7.28 6.20 13.52
C LEU A 75 7.89 6.44 14.90
N HIS A 76 9.21 6.72 14.96
CA HIS A 76 9.90 7.06 16.19
C HIS A 76 9.35 8.36 16.81
N LEU A 77 9.32 9.42 16.04
CA LEU A 77 8.94 10.77 16.50
C LEU A 77 7.47 10.83 16.95
N THR A 78 6.58 10.15 16.24
CA THR A 78 5.14 10.15 16.56
C THR A 78 4.76 9.22 17.73
N GLY A 79 5.72 8.41 18.21
CA GLY A 79 5.56 7.63 19.46
C GLY A 79 5.15 6.18 19.29
N TYR A 80 5.38 5.57 18.10
CA TYR A 80 5.29 4.12 17.95
C TYR A 80 6.38 3.41 18.76
N ALA A 81 6.24 2.11 18.97
CA ALA A 81 7.20 1.28 19.71
C ALA A 81 8.50 1.04 18.88
N LEU A 82 9.15 2.14 18.48
CA LEU A 82 10.41 2.18 17.75
C LEU A 82 11.38 3.15 18.44
N PRO A 83 12.16 2.69 19.44
CA PRO A 83 13.08 3.55 20.19
C PRO A 83 14.25 4.04 19.32
N ILE A 84 14.93 5.10 19.77
CA ILE A 84 16.05 5.73 19.04
C ILE A 84 17.19 4.75 18.79
N GLU A 85 17.38 3.77 19.66
CA GLU A 85 18.39 2.71 19.52
C GLU A 85 18.19 1.88 18.26
N GLU A 86 16.94 1.67 17.83
CA GLU A 86 16.64 0.98 16.57
C GLU A 86 17.07 1.84 15.37
N LEU A 87 16.92 3.16 15.45
CA LEU A 87 17.38 4.06 14.40
C LEU A 87 18.91 4.10 14.33
N LYS A 88 19.59 4.04 15.48
CA LYS A 88 21.06 3.89 15.56
C LYS A 88 21.53 2.57 14.96
N ASN A 89 20.70 1.53 15.02
CA ASN A 89 20.99 0.22 14.45
C ASN A 89 20.43 0.04 13.04
N PHE A 90 20.23 1.14 12.30
CA PHE A 90 19.77 1.11 10.92
C PHE A 90 20.59 0.17 10.05
N ARG A 91 19.93 -0.73 9.30
CA ARG A 91 20.54 -1.75 8.43
C ARG A 91 21.40 -2.80 9.16
N GLN A 92 21.32 -2.91 10.48
CA GLN A 92 22.02 -3.97 11.20
C GLN A 92 21.14 -5.22 11.30
N LEU A 93 21.77 -6.38 11.28
CA LEU A 93 21.06 -7.67 11.39
C LEU A 93 20.25 -7.73 12.68
N GLY A 94 18.96 -8.05 12.57
CA GLY A 94 18.04 -8.18 13.70
C GLY A 94 17.43 -6.87 14.19
N SER A 95 17.81 -5.71 13.63
CA SER A 95 17.16 -4.44 13.97
C SER A 95 15.77 -4.33 13.33
N LYS A 96 14.91 -3.51 13.92
CA LYS A 96 13.58 -3.17 13.35
C LYS A 96 13.66 -2.19 12.19
N THR A 97 14.84 -1.65 11.88
CA THR A 97 15.06 -0.64 10.86
C THR A 97 15.88 -1.22 9.71
N ALA A 98 15.29 -2.17 9.00
CA ALA A 98 15.89 -2.78 7.82
C ALA A 98 16.15 -1.73 6.72
N GLY A 99 16.99 -2.06 5.74
CA GLY A 99 17.32 -1.16 4.64
C GLY A 99 16.11 -0.66 3.84
N HIS A 100 15.05 -1.44 3.82
CA HIS A 100 13.74 -1.12 3.23
C HIS A 100 12.66 -1.51 4.25
N PRO A 101 11.50 -0.81 4.30
CA PRO A 101 10.46 -1.10 5.28
C PRO A 101 9.91 -2.51 5.14
N GLU A 102 9.72 -3.19 6.26
CA GLU A 102 9.20 -4.55 6.30
C GLU A 102 7.98 -4.65 7.23
N VAL A 103 6.84 -5.03 6.65
CA VAL A 103 5.61 -5.28 7.41
C VAL A 103 5.80 -6.45 8.37
N GLY A 104 5.29 -6.31 9.61
CA GLY A 104 5.44 -7.31 10.65
C GLY A 104 6.74 -7.21 11.45
N HIS A 105 7.75 -6.46 10.99
CA HIS A 105 8.98 -6.18 11.72
C HIS A 105 8.94 -4.85 12.48
N THR A 106 8.53 -3.79 11.78
CA THR A 106 8.45 -2.44 12.35
C THR A 106 6.98 -2.09 12.62
N PRO A 107 6.58 -1.79 13.87
CA PRO A 107 5.21 -1.37 14.17
C PRO A 107 4.83 -0.12 13.37
N GLY A 108 3.68 -0.14 12.68
CA GLY A 108 3.19 0.96 11.86
C GLY A 108 3.61 0.93 10.39
N VAL A 109 4.44 -0.02 9.98
CA VAL A 109 4.71 -0.29 8.54
C VAL A 109 3.57 -1.11 7.96
N GLU A 110 2.89 -0.59 6.93
CA GLU A 110 1.70 -1.20 6.34
C GLU A 110 2.02 -2.21 5.23
N THR A 111 3.17 -2.08 4.58
CA THR A 111 3.64 -2.99 3.52
C THR A 111 5.15 -2.99 3.40
N THR A 112 5.70 -4.11 2.96
CA THR A 112 7.11 -4.22 2.60
C THR A 112 7.33 -3.60 1.23
N THR A 113 8.22 -2.60 1.15
CA THR A 113 8.58 -1.92 -0.08
C THR A 113 10.09 -2.02 -0.34
N GLY A 114 10.54 -1.53 -1.48
CA GLY A 114 11.92 -1.67 -1.98
C GLY A 114 11.90 -1.97 -3.48
N PRO A 115 11.18 -3.01 -3.94
CA PRO A 115 10.85 -3.15 -5.36
C PRO A 115 9.92 -2.01 -5.79
N LEU A 116 10.46 -1.06 -6.58
CA LEU A 116 9.74 0.15 -6.98
C LEU A 116 8.45 -0.19 -7.76
N GLY A 117 7.43 0.65 -7.65
CA GLY A 117 6.11 0.46 -8.27
C GLY A 117 5.17 -0.46 -7.50
N GLN A 118 5.66 -1.38 -6.65
CA GLN A 118 4.78 -2.26 -5.90
C GLN A 118 4.10 -1.57 -4.71
N GLY A 119 4.74 -0.58 -4.08
CA GLY A 119 4.12 0.17 -2.97
C GLY A 119 2.86 0.90 -3.39
N ILE A 120 2.90 1.69 -4.47
CA ILE A 120 1.70 2.35 -5.01
C ILE A 120 0.64 1.33 -5.44
N THR A 121 1.05 0.19 -5.98
CA THR A 121 0.13 -0.88 -6.38
C THR A 121 -0.54 -1.53 -5.15
N ASN A 122 0.19 -1.76 -4.06
CA ASN A 122 -0.41 -2.20 -2.80
C ASN A 122 -1.37 -1.14 -2.23
N ALA A 123 -1.04 0.15 -2.33
CA ALA A 123 -1.92 1.24 -1.91
C ALA A 123 -3.24 1.25 -2.70
N VAL A 124 -3.21 0.95 -4.01
CA VAL A 124 -4.43 0.74 -4.82
C VAL A 124 -5.27 -0.40 -4.25
N GLY A 125 -4.65 -1.52 -3.88
CA GLY A 125 -5.33 -2.65 -3.24
C GLY A 125 -5.95 -2.29 -1.88
N MET A 126 -5.23 -1.53 -1.06
CA MET A 126 -5.73 -1.05 0.23
C MET A 126 -6.93 -0.11 0.07
N ALA A 127 -6.87 0.84 -0.85
CA ALA A 127 -7.97 1.77 -1.12
C ALA A 127 -9.21 1.04 -1.71
N LEU A 128 -8.98 0.01 -2.53
CA LEU A 128 -10.06 -0.84 -3.01
C LEU A 128 -10.73 -1.62 -1.87
N ALA A 129 -9.95 -2.20 -0.96
CA ALA A 129 -10.46 -2.92 0.19
C ALA A 129 -11.29 -2.01 1.12
N GLU A 130 -10.79 -0.80 1.40
CA GLU A 130 -11.56 0.21 2.14
C GLU A 130 -12.93 0.47 1.49
N LYS A 131 -12.93 0.77 0.18
CA LYS A 131 -14.15 1.09 -0.56
C LYS A 131 -15.17 -0.04 -0.53
N LEU A 132 -14.72 -1.28 -0.67
CA LEU A 132 -15.60 -2.46 -0.64
C LEU A 132 -16.14 -2.71 0.78
N LEU A 133 -15.31 -2.61 1.82
CA LEU A 133 -15.76 -2.76 3.20
C LEU A 133 -16.73 -1.64 3.60
N ALA A 134 -16.47 -0.40 3.20
CA ALA A 134 -17.38 0.72 3.43
C ALA A 134 -18.74 0.47 2.77
N ALA A 135 -18.75 0.01 1.52
CA ALA A 135 -20.00 -0.32 0.82
C ALA A 135 -20.77 -1.47 1.45
N GLU A 136 -20.09 -2.43 2.07
CA GLU A 136 -20.70 -3.60 2.71
C GLU A 136 -21.19 -3.29 4.13
N PHE A 137 -20.37 -2.62 4.94
CA PHE A 137 -20.59 -2.51 6.38
C PHE A 137 -21.14 -1.16 6.86
N ASN A 138 -20.85 -0.06 6.17
CA ASN A 138 -21.36 1.25 6.62
C ASN A 138 -22.90 1.31 6.54
N ARG A 139 -23.48 2.00 7.50
CA ARG A 139 -24.90 2.32 7.58
C ARG A 139 -25.06 3.79 7.91
N ASP A 140 -26.20 4.39 7.57
CA ASP A 140 -26.47 5.81 7.84
C ASP A 140 -26.30 6.14 9.32
N GLY A 141 -25.43 7.10 9.63
CA GLY A 141 -25.06 7.46 10.99
C GLY A 141 -24.08 6.49 11.70
N HIS A 142 -23.63 5.46 11.01
CA HIS A 142 -22.72 4.44 11.51
C HIS A 142 -21.62 4.11 10.49
N GLU A 143 -20.84 5.11 10.10
CA GLU A 143 -19.70 4.95 9.20
C GLU A 143 -18.52 4.38 9.98
N ILE A 144 -18.37 3.05 9.97
CA ILE A 144 -17.30 2.33 10.70
C ILE A 144 -16.04 2.12 9.85
N VAL A 145 -16.14 2.29 8.53
CA VAL A 145 -15.03 2.23 7.58
C VAL A 145 -14.97 3.56 6.84
N ASP A 146 -14.03 4.41 7.24
CA ASP A 146 -13.86 5.76 6.68
C ASP A 146 -12.43 6.24 6.88
N HIS A 147 -11.50 5.71 6.07
CA HIS A 147 -10.08 6.07 6.15
C HIS A 147 -9.48 6.21 4.77
N HIS A 148 -8.39 6.97 4.69
CA HIS A 148 -7.65 7.20 3.46
C HIS A 148 -6.44 6.28 3.36
N THR A 149 -5.99 6.07 2.14
CA THR A 149 -4.68 5.49 1.82
C THR A 149 -3.82 6.58 1.23
N TYR A 150 -2.73 6.91 1.92
CA TYR A 150 -1.72 7.87 1.47
C TYR A 150 -0.49 7.13 0.98
N VAL A 151 0.10 7.60 -0.11
CA VAL A 151 1.33 7.01 -0.63
C VAL A 151 2.32 8.09 -1.02
N PHE A 152 3.56 7.98 -0.53
CA PHE A 152 4.69 8.74 -1.03
C PHE A 152 5.43 7.91 -2.07
N LEU A 153 5.79 8.53 -3.19
CA LEU A 153 6.44 7.87 -4.30
C LEU A 153 7.39 8.84 -5.03
N GLY A 154 8.41 8.32 -5.65
CA GLY A 154 9.37 9.09 -6.45
C GLY A 154 9.30 8.70 -7.94
N ASP A 155 10.15 9.35 -8.75
CA ASP A 155 10.24 9.16 -10.20
C ASP A 155 10.39 7.69 -10.58
N GLY A 156 11.28 6.95 -9.92
CA GLY A 156 11.50 5.54 -10.18
C GLY A 156 10.25 4.67 -9.98
N CYS A 157 9.39 5.01 -9.02
CA CYS A 157 8.12 4.30 -8.84
C CYS A 157 7.19 4.50 -10.06
N LEU A 158 7.22 5.68 -10.67
CA LEU A 158 6.38 6.04 -11.82
C LEU A 158 6.93 5.58 -13.16
N MET A 159 8.23 5.24 -13.22
CA MET A 159 8.86 4.60 -14.39
C MET A 159 8.49 3.12 -14.50
N GLU A 160 8.23 2.44 -13.38
CA GLU A 160 7.89 1.02 -13.37
C GLU A 160 6.57 0.72 -14.10
N GLY A 161 6.57 -0.27 -14.98
CA GLY A 161 5.40 -0.66 -15.78
C GLY A 161 4.16 -0.97 -14.95
N ILE A 162 4.35 -1.60 -13.78
CA ILE A 162 3.27 -1.96 -12.86
C ILE A 162 2.50 -0.72 -12.34
N SER A 163 3.14 0.45 -12.23
CA SER A 163 2.46 1.67 -11.81
C SER A 163 1.43 2.13 -12.83
N HIS A 164 1.69 1.94 -14.14
CA HIS A 164 0.73 2.21 -15.21
C HIS A 164 -0.49 1.29 -15.11
N GLU A 165 -0.26 -0.01 -14.84
CA GLU A 165 -1.33 -0.99 -14.68
C GLU A 165 -2.25 -0.62 -13.50
N ALA A 166 -1.65 -0.38 -12.33
CA ALA A 166 -2.39 -0.11 -11.10
C ALA A 166 -3.07 1.26 -11.08
N CYS A 167 -2.38 2.32 -11.51
CA CYS A 167 -2.93 3.68 -11.49
C CYS A 167 -4.07 3.84 -12.50
N ALA A 168 -3.99 3.18 -13.66
CA ALA A 168 -5.11 3.15 -14.60
C ALA A 168 -6.35 2.47 -14.00
N LEU A 169 -6.17 1.36 -13.26
CA LEU A 169 -7.27 0.70 -12.55
C LEU A 169 -7.82 1.56 -11.41
N ALA A 170 -6.98 2.22 -10.65
CA ALA A 170 -7.41 3.12 -9.57
C ALA A 170 -8.34 4.24 -10.06
N GLY A 171 -8.02 4.83 -11.22
CA GLY A 171 -8.90 5.81 -11.87
C GLY A 171 -10.20 5.19 -12.37
N ALA A 172 -10.13 4.02 -13.03
CA ALA A 172 -11.31 3.30 -13.52
C ALA A 172 -12.26 2.86 -12.37
N TRP A 173 -11.71 2.50 -11.21
CA TRP A 173 -12.47 2.12 -10.01
C TRP A 173 -12.84 3.31 -9.13
N LYS A 174 -12.44 4.51 -9.52
CA LYS A 174 -12.76 5.75 -8.80
C LYS A 174 -12.41 5.69 -7.31
N LEU A 175 -11.16 5.35 -7.01
CA LEU A 175 -10.68 5.17 -5.63
C LEU A 175 -10.38 6.53 -4.99
N ASN A 176 -11.41 7.29 -4.67
CA ASN A 176 -11.34 8.68 -4.22
C ASN A 176 -10.60 8.90 -2.90
N LYS A 177 -10.45 7.86 -2.06
CA LYS A 177 -9.67 7.91 -0.82
C LYS A 177 -8.21 7.51 -0.98
N LEU A 178 -7.74 7.29 -2.21
CA LEU A 178 -6.33 7.12 -2.54
C LEU A 178 -5.71 8.47 -2.88
N ILE A 179 -4.74 8.91 -2.08
CA ILE A 179 -4.02 10.17 -2.26
C ILE A 179 -2.52 9.88 -2.37
N ALA A 180 -1.97 10.12 -3.55
CA ALA A 180 -0.57 9.93 -3.87
C ALA A 180 0.16 11.29 -3.85
N LEU A 181 1.30 11.36 -3.17
CA LEU A 181 2.18 12.52 -3.16
C LEU A 181 3.47 12.11 -3.89
N TRP A 182 3.71 12.73 -5.03
CA TRP A 182 4.89 12.49 -5.85
C TRP A 182 6.01 13.43 -5.45
N ASP A 183 7.14 12.85 -5.02
CA ASP A 183 8.42 13.52 -4.80
C ASP A 183 9.05 13.79 -6.18
N ASP A 184 8.63 14.90 -6.81
CA ASP A 184 9.07 15.37 -8.11
C ASP A 184 10.39 16.12 -7.98
N ASN A 185 11.48 15.38 -7.77
CA ASN A 185 12.81 15.94 -7.58
C ASN A 185 13.71 15.82 -8.82
N GLY A 186 13.31 15.04 -9.83
CA GLY A 186 14.02 14.90 -11.10
C GLY A 186 15.36 14.18 -11.04
N ILE A 187 15.68 13.47 -9.94
CA ILE A 187 16.96 12.81 -9.74
C ILE A 187 16.78 11.33 -9.39
N SER A 188 17.51 10.49 -10.11
CA SER A 188 17.69 9.07 -9.78
C SER A 188 19.17 8.78 -9.44
N ILE A 189 19.49 7.50 -9.23
CA ILE A 189 20.86 7.07 -8.96
C ILE A 189 21.83 7.37 -10.12
N ASP A 190 21.30 7.36 -11.35
CA ASP A 190 22.07 7.65 -12.58
C ASP A 190 22.14 9.13 -12.94
N GLY A 191 21.48 10.01 -12.15
CA GLY A 191 21.47 11.45 -12.36
C GLY A 191 20.12 12.03 -12.67
N GLN A 192 20.08 13.08 -13.50
CA GLN A 192 18.87 13.75 -13.92
C GLN A 192 18.01 12.83 -14.82
N VAL A 193 16.75 12.67 -14.48
CA VAL A 193 15.86 11.71 -15.15
C VAL A 193 15.35 12.16 -16.52
N THR A 194 15.43 13.43 -16.86
CA THR A 194 14.88 14.02 -18.09
C THR A 194 15.21 13.22 -19.37
N PRO A 195 16.43 12.65 -19.56
CA PRO A 195 16.76 11.90 -20.78
C PRO A 195 15.99 10.59 -20.96
N TRP A 196 15.45 10.00 -19.89
CA TRP A 196 14.75 8.70 -19.95
C TRP A 196 13.38 8.69 -19.25
N PHE A 197 12.98 9.80 -18.64
CA PHE A 197 11.67 10.01 -18.04
C PHE A 197 11.16 11.39 -18.42
N GLY A 198 10.71 11.52 -19.67
CA GLY A 198 10.35 12.79 -20.29
C GLY A 198 8.86 12.94 -20.61
N ASP A 199 8.00 12.05 -20.12
CA ASP A 199 6.56 12.17 -20.28
C ASP A 199 5.95 13.23 -19.36
N ASP A 200 4.82 13.81 -19.77
CA ASP A 200 4.01 14.65 -18.86
C ASP A 200 3.24 13.74 -17.88
N THR A 201 3.91 13.33 -16.81
CA THR A 201 3.32 12.49 -15.76
C THR A 201 2.00 13.04 -15.23
N PRO A 202 1.83 14.33 -14.92
CA PRO A 202 0.54 14.92 -14.57
C PRO A 202 -0.55 14.65 -15.62
N ALA A 203 -0.29 14.89 -16.89
CA ALA A 203 -1.26 14.63 -17.97
C ALA A 203 -1.58 13.13 -18.12
N ARG A 204 -0.59 12.27 -17.91
CA ARG A 204 -0.78 10.81 -17.90
C ARG A 204 -1.77 10.39 -16.81
N PHE A 205 -1.65 10.94 -15.58
CA PHE A 205 -2.58 10.64 -14.49
C PHE A 205 -3.97 11.23 -14.73
N GLU A 206 -4.07 12.42 -15.34
CA GLU A 206 -5.36 12.98 -15.79
C GLU A 206 -6.03 12.04 -16.79
N ALA A 207 -5.26 11.46 -17.74
CA ALA A 207 -5.77 10.48 -18.69
C ALA A 207 -6.21 9.16 -18.03
N TYR A 208 -5.61 8.77 -16.90
CA TYR A 208 -6.10 7.64 -16.07
C TYR A 208 -7.40 7.95 -15.32
N GLY A 209 -7.85 9.20 -15.29
CA GLY A 209 -9.04 9.62 -14.54
C GLY A 209 -8.77 10.06 -13.11
N TRP A 210 -7.54 10.47 -12.79
CA TRP A 210 -7.18 11.03 -11.50
C TRP A 210 -7.42 12.55 -11.46
N ASN A 211 -7.63 13.08 -10.26
CA ASN A 211 -7.36 14.48 -9.99
C ASN A 211 -5.85 14.69 -9.89
N VAL A 212 -5.37 15.82 -10.43
CA VAL A 212 -3.95 16.15 -10.35
C VAL A 212 -3.79 17.58 -9.81
N ILE A 213 -3.07 17.71 -8.69
CA ILE A 213 -2.70 18.99 -8.12
C ILE A 213 -1.24 19.23 -8.48
N ARG A 214 -1.03 20.14 -9.45
CA ARG A 214 0.28 20.37 -10.09
C ARG A 214 1.12 21.37 -9.30
N ALA A 215 2.44 21.22 -9.38
CA ALA A 215 3.44 22.21 -8.98
C ALA A 215 3.32 22.73 -7.54
N VAL A 216 3.01 21.84 -6.61
CA VAL A 216 3.02 22.15 -5.17
C VAL A 216 4.47 22.29 -4.71
N ASP A 217 4.80 23.34 -3.99
CA ASP A 217 6.11 23.47 -3.33
C ASP A 217 6.21 22.45 -2.19
N GLY A 218 6.97 21.36 -2.42
CA GLY A 218 7.14 20.27 -1.47
C GLY A 218 7.93 20.64 -0.22
N HIS A 219 8.60 21.80 -0.20
CA HIS A 219 9.28 22.35 0.97
C HIS A 219 8.44 23.35 1.76
N ASN A 220 7.20 23.60 1.30
CA ASN A 220 6.23 24.44 2.01
C ASN A 220 5.14 23.57 2.63
N THR A 221 5.30 23.27 3.92
CA THR A 221 4.34 22.45 4.69
C THR A 221 2.89 22.94 4.57
N ALA A 222 2.67 24.26 4.55
CA ALA A 222 1.32 24.82 4.43
C ALA A 222 0.72 24.58 3.04
N ALA A 223 1.52 24.70 1.97
CA ALA A 223 1.09 24.42 0.61
C ALA A 223 0.73 22.93 0.42
N VAL A 224 1.57 22.04 0.94
CA VAL A 224 1.31 20.58 0.90
C VAL A 224 0.06 20.25 1.71
N SER A 225 -0.10 20.82 2.91
CA SER A 225 -1.29 20.61 3.74
C SER A 225 -2.57 21.08 3.04
N ALA A 226 -2.55 22.24 2.38
CA ALA A 226 -3.69 22.73 1.59
C ALA A 226 -4.02 21.80 0.43
N ALA A 227 -3.01 21.26 -0.27
CA ALA A 227 -3.20 20.29 -1.34
C ALA A 227 -3.81 18.97 -0.85
N ILE A 228 -3.37 18.45 0.31
CA ILE A 228 -3.97 17.27 0.93
C ILE A 228 -5.43 17.55 1.32
N ALA A 229 -5.72 18.71 1.91
CA ALA A 229 -7.09 19.10 2.24
C ALA A 229 -7.99 19.17 1.00
N GLN A 230 -7.48 19.72 -0.11
CA GLN A 230 -8.17 19.72 -1.41
C GLN A 230 -8.38 18.30 -1.93
N ALA A 231 -7.37 17.44 -1.87
CA ALA A 231 -7.46 16.05 -2.32
C ALA A 231 -8.54 15.26 -1.58
N LYS A 232 -8.70 15.49 -0.27
CA LYS A 232 -9.75 14.87 0.57
C LYS A 232 -11.17 15.27 0.17
N GLN A 233 -11.34 16.35 -0.59
CA GLN A 233 -12.65 16.77 -1.12
C GLN A 233 -13.01 16.11 -2.44
N SER A 234 -12.15 15.24 -2.98
CA SER A 234 -12.44 14.49 -4.21
C SER A 234 -13.61 13.54 -3.97
N GLY A 235 -14.69 13.71 -4.74
CA GLY A 235 -15.90 12.88 -4.61
C GLY A 235 -15.72 11.49 -5.23
N ASP A 236 -15.06 11.40 -6.38
CA ASP A 236 -15.07 10.19 -7.21
C ASP A 236 -13.72 9.84 -7.87
N LYS A 237 -12.62 10.53 -7.55
CA LYS A 237 -11.33 10.30 -8.21
C LYS A 237 -10.20 10.16 -7.20
N PRO A 238 -9.24 9.25 -7.42
CA PRO A 238 -7.97 9.29 -6.71
C PRO A 238 -7.23 10.59 -7.04
N THR A 239 -6.33 11.03 -6.18
CA THR A 239 -5.59 12.28 -6.38
C THR A 239 -4.09 12.08 -6.38
N LEU A 240 -3.41 12.65 -7.39
CA LEU A 240 -1.96 12.82 -7.41
C LEU A 240 -1.62 14.27 -7.06
N ILE A 241 -0.78 14.47 -6.04
CA ILE A 241 -0.21 15.76 -5.67
C ILE A 241 1.25 15.77 -6.14
N CYS A 242 1.58 16.64 -7.11
CA CYS A 242 2.93 16.75 -7.65
C CYS A 242 3.73 17.74 -6.79
N CYS A 243 4.54 17.22 -5.87
CA CYS A 243 5.33 18.01 -4.93
C CYS A 243 6.74 18.21 -5.46
N ARG A 244 7.06 19.43 -5.89
CA ARG A 244 8.42 19.78 -6.29
C ARG A 244 9.32 19.85 -5.07
N THR A 245 10.37 19.04 -5.08
CA THR A 245 11.34 18.96 -3.99
C THR A 245 12.76 19.02 -4.50
N SER A 246 13.70 19.04 -3.57
CA SER A 246 15.12 18.87 -3.84
C SER A 246 15.64 17.69 -3.04
N ILE A 247 16.10 16.66 -3.73
CA ILE A 247 16.74 15.51 -3.07
C ILE A 247 17.92 16.00 -2.21
N GLY A 248 18.06 15.50 -0.97
CA GLY A 248 19.13 15.94 -0.08
C GLY A 248 18.99 17.39 0.39
N PHE A 249 17.76 17.91 0.48
CA PHE A 249 17.48 19.29 0.89
C PHE A 249 18.22 19.68 2.17
N GLY A 250 18.86 20.84 2.14
CA GLY A 250 19.66 21.38 3.23
C GLY A 250 21.15 21.04 3.15
N SER A 251 21.57 20.11 2.26
CA SER A 251 22.98 19.81 2.03
C SER A 251 23.58 20.82 1.04
N PRO A 252 24.56 21.64 1.43
CA PRO A 252 25.08 22.70 0.58
C PRO A 252 25.72 22.22 -0.72
N ASN A 253 26.37 21.04 -0.70
CA ASN A 253 27.16 20.56 -1.84
C ASN A 253 26.54 19.33 -2.53
N ARG A 254 25.51 18.70 -1.93
CA ARG A 254 24.92 17.47 -2.46
C ARG A 254 23.44 17.56 -2.81
N ALA A 255 22.73 18.59 -2.33
CA ALA A 255 21.33 18.78 -2.67
C ALA A 255 21.14 18.88 -4.20
N GLY A 256 20.07 18.25 -4.72
CA GLY A 256 19.76 18.22 -6.15
C GLY A 256 20.71 17.37 -7.00
N THR A 257 21.52 16.50 -6.41
CA THR A 257 22.47 15.65 -7.13
C THR A 257 22.27 14.17 -6.85
N ALA A 258 22.70 13.31 -7.77
CA ALA A 258 22.70 11.85 -7.60
C ALA A 258 23.52 11.40 -6.36
N LYS A 259 24.54 12.16 -5.96
CA LYS A 259 25.34 11.85 -4.76
C LYS A 259 24.56 11.91 -3.43
N ALA A 260 23.41 12.60 -3.40
CA ALA A 260 22.52 12.57 -2.25
C ALA A 260 21.60 11.34 -2.26
N HIS A 261 21.46 10.65 -3.41
CA HIS A 261 20.46 9.60 -3.58
C HIS A 261 20.75 8.38 -2.70
N GLY A 262 21.90 7.73 -2.86
CA GLY A 262 22.16 6.39 -2.29
C GLY A 262 23.47 6.26 -1.53
N GLU A 263 24.07 7.36 -1.09
CA GLU A 263 25.35 7.39 -0.37
C GLU A 263 25.23 8.17 0.95
N PRO A 264 26.02 7.82 1.99
CA PRO A 264 26.21 8.70 3.13
C PRO A 264 26.72 10.06 2.69
N LEU A 265 26.25 11.14 3.33
CA LEU A 265 26.72 12.50 2.99
C LEU A 265 28.20 12.73 3.32
N GLY A 266 28.73 11.98 4.30
CA GLY A 266 30.07 12.19 4.85
C GLY A 266 30.08 13.22 6.01
N ALA A 267 31.02 13.07 6.93
CA ALA A 267 31.03 13.82 8.18
C ALA A 267 31.13 15.36 7.96
N GLU A 268 31.94 15.79 7.01
CA GLU A 268 32.07 17.21 6.66
C GLU A 268 30.79 17.79 6.11
N GLU A 269 30.13 17.09 5.16
CA GLU A 269 28.90 17.56 4.57
C GLU A 269 27.73 17.54 5.58
N ILE A 270 27.71 16.59 6.51
CA ILE A 270 26.73 16.57 7.61
C ILE A 270 26.89 17.80 8.50
N ALA A 271 28.12 18.17 8.83
CA ALA A 271 28.39 19.38 9.62
C ALA A 271 27.89 20.65 8.91
N LEU A 272 28.16 20.76 7.60
CA LEU A 272 27.66 21.86 6.76
C LEU A 272 26.15 21.87 6.66
N THR A 273 25.53 20.68 6.51
CA THR A 273 24.09 20.51 6.44
C THR A 273 23.41 20.92 7.74
N ARG A 274 23.94 20.53 8.91
CA ARG A 274 23.45 20.98 10.20
C ARG A 274 23.48 22.51 10.32
N ALA A 275 24.61 23.13 9.94
CA ALA A 275 24.76 24.59 9.95
C ALA A 275 23.74 25.28 9.03
N ALA A 276 23.57 24.77 7.81
CA ALA A 276 22.60 25.29 6.83
C ALA A 276 21.14 25.18 7.30
N LEU A 277 20.79 24.09 7.98
CA LEU A 277 19.46 23.84 8.55
C LEU A 277 19.23 24.58 9.88
N GLY A 278 20.25 25.19 10.48
CA GLY A 278 20.19 25.74 11.82
C GLY A 278 19.99 24.69 12.91
N TRP A 279 20.41 23.45 12.68
CA TRP A 279 20.27 22.32 13.60
C TRP A 279 21.54 22.13 14.42
N SER A 280 21.55 22.64 15.65
CA SER A 280 22.74 22.67 16.52
C SER A 280 22.94 21.41 17.37
N HIS A 281 22.01 20.44 17.29
CA HIS A 281 22.06 19.22 18.10
C HIS A 281 22.97 18.16 17.49
N GLY A 282 23.53 17.29 18.35
CA GLY A 282 24.41 16.20 17.95
C GLY A 282 23.68 15.08 17.20
N PRO A 283 24.44 14.04 16.77
CA PRO A 283 23.83 12.87 16.12
C PRO A 283 22.82 12.18 17.03
N PHE A 284 21.63 11.92 16.49
CA PHE A 284 20.48 11.31 17.19
C PHE A 284 19.96 12.08 18.42
N GLU A 285 20.38 13.33 18.59
CA GLU A 285 19.85 14.20 19.64
C GLU A 285 18.64 14.98 19.11
N ILE A 286 17.46 14.69 19.68
CA ILE A 286 16.22 15.36 19.36
C ILE A 286 15.75 16.13 20.60
N PRO A 287 15.50 17.44 20.50
CA PRO A 287 14.99 18.24 21.61
C PRO A 287 13.63 17.77 22.11
N ALA A 288 13.39 17.95 23.41
CA ALA A 288 12.14 17.53 24.05
C ALA A 288 10.90 18.22 23.44
N GLU A 289 11.04 19.49 23.06
CA GLU A 289 9.98 20.26 22.38
C GLU A 289 9.63 19.68 21.02
N VAL A 290 10.60 19.13 20.27
CA VAL A 290 10.36 18.48 18.97
C VAL A 290 9.62 17.17 19.16
N TYR A 291 9.97 16.39 20.18
CA TYR A 291 9.18 15.20 20.53
C TYR A 291 7.76 15.57 20.94
N ALA A 292 7.57 16.66 21.69
CA ALA A 292 6.24 17.11 22.10
C ALA A 292 5.40 17.58 20.88
N ASP A 293 6.01 18.24 19.89
CA ASP A 293 5.34 18.66 18.66
C ASP A 293 4.93 17.46 17.78
N TRP A 294 5.70 16.38 17.80
CA TRP A 294 5.46 15.17 17.03
C TRP A 294 4.55 14.15 17.73
N ASP A 295 4.41 14.18 19.07
CA ASP A 295 3.71 13.14 19.83
C ASP A 295 2.24 13.01 19.42
N ALA A 296 1.93 11.91 18.73
CA ALA A 296 0.59 11.60 18.25
C ALA A 296 -0.22 10.70 19.19
N LYS A 297 0.34 10.27 20.34
CA LYS A 297 -0.30 9.26 21.20
C LYS A 297 -1.62 9.71 21.78
N ALA A 298 -1.70 10.91 22.35
CA ALA A 298 -2.94 11.40 22.95
C ALA A 298 -4.04 11.63 21.89
N ALA A 299 -3.68 12.28 20.77
CA ALA A 299 -4.61 12.52 19.67
C ALA A 299 -5.07 11.21 19.02
N GLY A 300 -4.15 10.25 18.85
CA GLY A 300 -4.46 8.92 18.30
C GLY A 300 -5.43 8.15 19.21
N ALA A 301 -5.17 8.12 20.51
CA ALA A 301 -6.05 7.47 21.47
C ALA A 301 -7.46 8.09 21.48
N GLN A 302 -7.56 9.42 21.38
CA GLN A 302 -8.86 10.12 21.30
C GLN A 302 -9.63 9.75 20.02
N ARG A 303 -8.95 9.71 18.87
CA ARG A 303 -9.59 9.33 17.59
C ARG A 303 -10.10 7.89 17.63
N GLU A 304 -9.30 6.98 18.14
CA GLU A 304 -9.70 5.58 18.28
C GLU A 304 -10.85 5.42 19.32
N ALA A 305 -10.83 6.14 20.43
CA ALA A 305 -11.92 6.11 21.40
C ALA A 305 -13.25 6.56 20.77
N ALA A 306 -13.25 7.66 19.99
CA ALA A 306 -14.43 8.12 19.28
C ALA A 306 -14.93 7.09 18.22
N TRP A 307 -14.02 6.38 17.57
CA TRP A 307 -14.38 5.29 16.67
C TRP A 307 -14.96 4.10 17.44
N ASN A 308 -14.39 3.74 18.59
CA ASN A 308 -14.88 2.65 19.45
C ASN A 308 -16.30 2.92 19.95
N GLU A 309 -16.63 4.17 20.31
CA GLU A 309 -18.00 4.56 20.68
C GLU A 309 -18.96 4.37 19.51
N ARG A 310 -18.59 4.81 18.30
CA ARG A 310 -19.38 4.59 17.07
C ARG A 310 -19.54 3.10 16.77
N PHE A 311 -18.47 2.33 16.89
CA PHE A 311 -18.52 0.89 16.65
C PHE A 311 -19.35 0.15 17.70
N ALA A 312 -19.40 0.59 18.95
CA ALA A 312 -20.26 0.06 19.98
C ALA A 312 -21.76 0.31 19.65
N ALA A 313 -22.10 1.53 19.21
CA ALA A 313 -23.44 1.86 18.75
C ALA A 313 -23.84 1.02 17.50
N TYR A 314 -22.91 0.88 16.53
CA TYR A 314 -23.11 -0.01 15.37
C TYR A 314 -23.34 -1.44 15.80
N SER A 315 -22.56 -1.97 16.74
CA SER A 315 -22.68 -3.36 17.22
C SER A 315 -24.01 -3.62 17.91
N ALA A 316 -24.55 -2.63 18.60
CA ALA A 316 -25.87 -2.73 19.22
C ALA A 316 -26.99 -2.73 18.17
N ALA A 317 -26.87 -1.96 17.09
CA ALA A 317 -27.86 -1.85 16.03
C ALA A 317 -27.76 -2.99 15.00
N TYR A 318 -26.53 -3.48 14.70
CA TYR A 318 -26.22 -4.45 13.64
C TYR A 318 -25.27 -5.55 14.15
N PRO A 319 -25.67 -6.39 15.12
CA PRO A 319 -24.78 -7.32 15.83
C PRO A 319 -24.12 -8.37 14.90
N GLU A 320 -24.84 -8.87 13.91
CA GLU A 320 -24.29 -9.87 12.97
C GLU A 320 -23.22 -9.26 12.06
N GLN A 321 -23.48 -8.05 11.54
CA GLN A 321 -22.53 -7.33 10.70
C GLN A 321 -21.28 -6.91 11.49
N ALA A 322 -21.44 -6.48 12.74
CA ALA A 322 -20.34 -6.15 13.62
C ALA A 322 -19.46 -7.37 13.92
N ALA A 323 -20.07 -8.51 14.19
CA ALA A 323 -19.37 -9.78 14.38
C ALA A 323 -18.61 -10.21 13.12
N ALA A 324 -19.26 -10.12 11.95
CA ALA A 324 -18.65 -10.44 10.66
C ALA A 324 -17.47 -9.51 10.34
N PHE A 325 -17.63 -8.20 10.53
CA PHE A 325 -16.56 -7.21 10.35
C PHE A 325 -15.36 -7.52 11.25
N THR A 326 -15.61 -7.72 12.56
CA THR A 326 -14.56 -8.01 13.54
C THR A 326 -13.79 -9.28 13.19
N ARG A 327 -14.50 -10.36 12.87
CA ARG A 327 -13.90 -11.64 12.45
C ARG A 327 -13.02 -11.46 11.21
N ARG A 328 -13.54 -10.79 10.19
CA ARG A 328 -12.84 -10.60 8.92
C ARG A 328 -11.60 -9.72 9.09
N MET A 329 -11.69 -8.63 9.87
CA MET A 329 -10.53 -7.77 10.16
C MET A 329 -9.44 -8.46 10.98
N ARG A 330 -9.79 -9.50 11.75
CA ARG A 330 -8.82 -10.37 12.44
C ARG A 330 -8.24 -11.47 11.55
N GLY A 331 -8.72 -11.60 10.31
CA GLY A 331 -8.33 -12.68 9.39
C GLY A 331 -8.79 -14.06 9.83
N GLU A 332 -9.79 -14.13 10.70
CA GLU A 332 -10.35 -15.38 11.22
C GLU A 332 -11.38 -15.96 10.24
N LEU A 333 -11.34 -17.29 10.06
CA LEU A 333 -12.34 -18.02 9.31
C LEU A 333 -13.61 -18.27 10.15
N PRO A 334 -14.77 -18.54 9.54
CA PRO A 334 -15.96 -18.97 10.28
C PRO A 334 -15.68 -20.19 11.16
N ALA A 335 -16.31 -20.26 12.32
CA ALA A 335 -16.10 -21.35 13.27
C ALA A 335 -16.38 -22.75 12.68
N ASN A 336 -17.32 -22.84 11.75
CA ASN A 336 -17.70 -24.06 11.05
C ASN A 336 -16.94 -24.29 9.72
N PHE A 337 -15.81 -23.58 9.48
CA PHE A 337 -15.08 -23.69 8.22
C PHE A 337 -14.60 -25.12 7.91
N ALA A 338 -14.16 -25.87 8.92
CA ALA A 338 -13.72 -27.25 8.74
C ALA A 338 -14.86 -28.16 8.23
N GLU A 339 -16.08 -27.96 8.73
CA GLU A 339 -17.28 -28.67 8.28
C GLU A 339 -17.63 -28.30 6.83
N ILE A 340 -17.58 -27.01 6.49
CA ILE A 340 -17.80 -26.51 5.12
C ILE A 340 -16.81 -27.16 4.16
N ALA A 341 -15.53 -27.16 4.49
CA ALA A 341 -14.47 -27.75 3.65
C ALA A 341 -14.67 -29.26 3.47
N ALA A 342 -15.03 -29.97 4.55
CA ALA A 342 -15.32 -31.41 4.49
C ALA A 342 -16.55 -31.71 3.63
N GLN A 343 -17.59 -30.90 3.72
CA GLN A 343 -18.80 -31.06 2.91
C GLN A 343 -18.51 -30.86 1.41
N ILE A 344 -17.73 -29.83 1.05
CA ILE A 344 -17.31 -29.58 -0.35
C ILE A 344 -16.52 -30.78 -0.88
N ALA A 345 -15.60 -31.32 -0.08
CA ALA A 345 -14.81 -32.49 -0.46
C ALA A 345 -15.67 -33.75 -0.62
N SER A 346 -16.62 -33.99 0.30
CA SER A 346 -17.55 -35.12 0.22
C SER A 346 -18.44 -35.04 -1.02
N GLN A 347 -18.97 -33.85 -1.30
CA GLN A 347 -19.78 -33.65 -2.51
C GLN A 347 -19.02 -33.96 -3.78
N ALA A 348 -17.76 -33.47 -3.89
CA ALA A 348 -16.91 -33.76 -5.03
C ALA A 348 -16.60 -35.28 -5.18
N HIS A 349 -16.46 -35.98 -4.05
CA HIS A 349 -16.26 -37.44 -4.03
C HIS A 349 -17.53 -38.19 -4.51
N ASP A 350 -18.70 -37.81 -4.00
CA ASP A 350 -19.96 -38.47 -4.29
C ASP A 350 -20.40 -38.24 -5.75
N GLU A 351 -20.18 -37.05 -6.29
CA GLU A 351 -20.41 -36.73 -7.69
C GLU A 351 -19.47 -37.46 -8.64
N ALA A 352 -18.27 -37.81 -8.21
CA ALA A 352 -17.23 -38.55 -8.94
C ALA A 352 -17.06 -38.09 -10.41
N ALA A 353 -17.19 -36.79 -10.66
CA ALA A 353 -17.17 -36.23 -12.00
C ALA A 353 -15.76 -36.22 -12.60
N THR A 354 -15.61 -36.69 -13.85
CA THR A 354 -14.37 -36.54 -14.62
C THR A 354 -14.34 -35.16 -15.26
N VAL A 355 -13.51 -34.27 -14.74
CA VAL A 355 -13.43 -32.87 -15.19
C VAL A 355 -11.99 -32.41 -15.34
N ALA A 356 -11.75 -31.34 -16.11
CA ALA A 356 -10.45 -30.67 -16.14
C ALA A 356 -10.11 -30.05 -14.76
N THR A 357 -8.83 -29.99 -14.42
CA THR A 357 -8.35 -29.44 -13.12
C THR A 357 -8.88 -28.03 -12.82
N ARG A 358 -8.94 -27.15 -13.83
CA ARG A 358 -9.54 -25.81 -13.71
C ARG A 358 -11.03 -25.87 -13.33
N LYS A 359 -11.76 -26.89 -13.81
CA LYS A 359 -13.19 -27.08 -13.47
C LYS A 359 -13.32 -27.63 -12.05
N ALA A 360 -12.45 -28.52 -11.62
CA ALA A 360 -12.40 -28.99 -10.24
C ALA A 360 -12.14 -27.82 -9.27
N SER A 361 -11.21 -26.91 -9.63
CA SER A 361 -10.96 -25.67 -8.89
C SER A 361 -12.23 -24.79 -8.81
N GLN A 362 -12.95 -24.61 -9.93
CA GLN A 362 -14.21 -23.84 -9.92
C GLN A 362 -15.29 -24.48 -9.03
N LEU A 363 -15.43 -25.82 -9.06
CA LEU A 363 -16.39 -26.53 -8.20
C LEU A 363 -16.09 -26.30 -6.71
N ALA A 364 -14.81 -26.33 -6.33
CA ALA A 364 -14.41 -25.98 -4.98
C ALA A 364 -14.71 -24.49 -4.66
N LEU A 365 -14.41 -23.57 -5.59
CA LEU A 365 -14.71 -22.15 -5.44
C LEU A 365 -16.21 -21.87 -5.30
N GLU A 366 -17.10 -22.60 -6.00
CA GLU A 366 -18.57 -22.45 -5.85
C GLU A 366 -19.01 -22.64 -4.39
N GLY A 367 -18.51 -23.69 -3.73
CA GLY A 367 -18.80 -23.93 -2.32
C GLY A 367 -18.14 -22.92 -1.38
N LEU A 368 -16.85 -22.65 -1.60
CA LEU A 368 -16.07 -21.75 -0.73
C LEU A 368 -16.57 -20.30 -0.82
N THR A 369 -16.84 -19.77 -2.02
CA THR A 369 -17.29 -18.37 -2.18
C THR A 369 -18.72 -18.14 -1.70
N ALA A 370 -19.56 -19.18 -1.68
CA ALA A 370 -20.89 -19.12 -1.08
C ALA A 370 -20.80 -19.02 0.46
N ALA A 371 -19.83 -19.72 1.07
CA ALA A 371 -19.67 -19.78 2.51
C ALA A 371 -18.76 -18.66 3.10
N LEU A 372 -17.84 -18.12 2.30
CA LEU A 372 -16.86 -17.12 2.70
C LEU A 372 -17.07 -15.82 1.92
N PRO A 373 -17.87 -14.87 2.43
CA PRO A 373 -18.11 -13.59 1.76
C PRO A 373 -16.84 -12.73 1.64
N GLU A 374 -15.81 -13.00 2.43
CA GLU A 374 -14.50 -12.36 2.35
C GLU A 374 -13.62 -12.83 1.19
N LEU A 375 -13.97 -13.91 0.47
CA LEU A 375 -13.27 -14.29 -0.75
C LEU A 375 -13.56 -13.28 -1.87
N LEU A 376 -12.53 -12.57 -2.28
CA LEU A 376 -12.56 -11.56 -3.34
C LEU A 376 -11.79 -12.08 -4.55
N GLY A 377 -12.50 -12.50 -5.58
CA GLY A 377 -11.95 -13.15 -6.76
C GLY A 377 -11.57 -12.20 -7.87
N GLY A 378 -10.87 -12.71 -8.87
CA GLY A 378 -10.58 -11.98 -10.08
C GLY A 378 -9.80 -12.78 -11.11
N SER A 379 -9.53 -12.12 -12.24
CA SER A 379 -8.70 -12.68 -13.31
C SER A 379 -8.05 -11.57 -14.13
N ALA A 380 -6.86 -11.87 -14.66
CA ALA A 380 -6.15 -11.03 -15.63
C ALA A 380 -6.68 -11.31 -17.06
N ASP A 381 -7.95 -10.93 -17.30
CA ASP A 381 -8.67 -11.07 -18.58
C ASP A 381 -8.89 -12.52 -19.06
N LEU A 382 -8.74 -13.50 -18.18
CA LEU A 382 -8.86 -14.92 -18.50
C LEU A 382 -9.97 -15.63 -17.69
N THR A 383 -11.00 -14.90 -17.28
CA THR A 383 -12.08 -15.44 -16.40
C THR A 383 -12.70 -16.72 -16.95
N GLY A 384 -13.04 -16.74 -18.24
CA GLY A 384 -13.65 -17.91 -18.90
C GLY A 384 -12.69 -19.09 -19.05
N SER A 385 -11.40 -18.84 -19.15
CA SER A 385 -10.35 -19.86 -19.28
C SER A 385 -9.90 -20.39 -17.92
N ASN A 386 -9.73 -19.51 -16.93
CA ASN A 386 -9.33 -19.89 -15.57
C ASN A 386 -10.46 -20.41 -14.70
N LEU A 387 -11.71 -20.11 -15.06
CA LEU A 387 -12.91 -20.47 -14.28
C LEU A 387 -12.88 -19.95 -12.84
N THR A 388 -12.48 -18.68 -12.66
CA THR A 388 -12.36 -18.02 -11.35
C THR A 388 -13.66 -17.39 -10.86
N ASN A 389 -14.65 -17.23 -11.73
CA ASN A 389 -15.97 -16.74 -11.37
C ASN A 389 -16.87 -17.87 -10.84
N THR A 390 -17.77 -17.52 -9.95
CA THR A 390 -18.78 -18.42 -9.37
C THR A 390 -20.15 -17.73 -9.38
N LYS A 391 -21.21 -18.50 -9.10
CA LYS A 391 -22.58 -17.95 -9.00
C LYS A 391 -22.71 -16.92 -7.90
N SER A 392 -21.96 -17.08 -6.80
CA SER A 392 -21.97 -16.17 -5.64
C SER A 392 -21.03 -14.95 -5.78
N THR A 393 -20.22 -14.89 -6.85
CA THR A 393 -19.28 -13.80 -7.09
C THR A 393 -19.54 -13.10 -8.42
N PRO A 394 -20.63 -12.33 -8.55
CA PRO A 394 -20.84 -11.51 -9.73
C PRO A 394 -19.71 -10.50 -9.93
N ASN A 395 -19.56 -10.01 -11.15
CA ASN A 395 -18.53 -9.03 -11.47
C ASN A 395 -18.67 -7.76 -10.63
N LEU A 396 -17.57 -7.31 -10.04
CA LEU A 396 -17.48 -6.01 -9.38
C LEU A 396 -17.63 -4.89 -10.41
N ARG A 397 -18.52 -3.96 -10.12
CA ARG A 397 -18.78 -2.76 -10.97
C ARG A 397 -18.94 -1.54 -10.07
N PHE A 398 -18.59 -0.40 -10.65
CA PHE A 398 -18.77 0.91 -10.03
C PHE A 398 -19.67 1.75 -10.95
N ASP A 399 -20.53 2.56 -10.36
CA ASP A 399 -21.36 3.50 -11.11
C ASP A 399 -20.61 4.77 -11.54
N ALA A 400 -21.30 5.70 -12.14
CA ALA A 400 -20.71 6.96 -12.60
C ALA A 400 -20.19 7.84 -11.45
N GLN A 401 -20.66 7.66 -10.24
CA GLN A 401 -20.23 8.34 -9.03
C GLN A 401 -19.16 7.56 -8.23
N GLY A 402 -18.85 6.35 -8.68
CA GLY A 402 -17.87 5.47 -8.06
C GLY A 402 -18.42 4.63 -6.90
N ALA A 403 -19.72 4.58 -6.69
CA ALA A 403 -20.32 3.67 -5.73
C ALA A 403 -20.31 2.23 -6.26
N VAL A 404 -20.19 1.26 -5.35
CA VAL A 404 -20.27 -0.16 -5.69
C VAL A 404 -21.68 -0.47 -6.16
N VAL A 405 -21.83 -0.99 -7.38
CA VAL A 405 -23.11 -1.45 -7.91
C VAL A 405 -23.53 -2.71 -7.17
N LYS A 406 -24.70 -2.67 -6.56
CA LYS A 406 -25.30 -3.77 -5.80
C LYS A 406 -26.44 -4.41 -6.58
N ASN A 407 -26.65 -5.70 -6.38
CA ASN A 407 -27.80 -6.43 -6.91
C ASN A 407 -29.07 -6.10 -6.10
N GLU A 408 -30.20 -6.70 -6.47
CA GLU A 408 -31.51 -6.51 -5.79
C GLU A 408 -31.50 -6.91 -4.30
N ALA A 409 -30.58 -7.82 -3.91
CA ALA A 409 -30.37 -8.19 -2.51
C ALA A 409 -29.41 -7.24 -1.76
N GLY A 410 -28.96 -6.15 -2.38
CA GLY A 410 -28.04 -5.18 -1.78
C GLY A 410 -26.58 -5.64 -1.69
N VAL A 411 -26.22 -6.71 -2.40
CA VAL A 411 -24.88 -7.30 -2.38
C VAL A 411 -24.05 -6.81 -3.58
N GLY A 412 -22.85 -6.31 -3.32
CA GLY A 412 -21.89 -5.91 -4.35
C GLY A 412 -21.22 -7.11 -5.02
N GLY A 413 -20.70 -6.90 -6.24
CA GLY A 413 -19.91 -7.91 -6.93
C GLY A 413 -18.60 -8.20 -6.21
N ARG A 414 -18.11 -9.45 -6.33
CA ARG A 414 -16.87 -9.93 -5.68
C ARG A 414 -15.90 -10.59 -6.66
N HIS A 415 -16.07 -10.40 -7.96
CA HIS A 415 -15.15 -10.83 -8.99
C HIS A 415 -14.61 -9.62 -9.76
N ILE A 416 -13.29 -9.42 -9.71
CA ILE A 416 -12.58 -8.29 -10.29
C ILE A 416 -12.08 -8.65 -11.69
N ASN A 417 -12.41 -7.83 -12.68
CA ASN A 417 -11.80 -7.88 -14.00
C ASN A 417 -10.58 -6.95 -14.01
N TYR A 418 -9.38 -7.50 -13.85
CA TYR A 418 -8.13 -6.72 -13.82
C TYR A 418 -7.68 -6.26 -15.22
N GLY A 419 -8.23 -6.89 -16.29
CA GLY A 419 -7.70 -6.77 -17.64
C GLY A 419 -6.36 -7.51 -17.78
N VAL A 420 -5.68 -7.36 -18.88
CA VAL A 420 -4.38 -8.02 -19.14
C VAL A 420 -3.29 -7.32 -18.33
N ARG A 421 -3.24 -7.63 -17.03
CA ARG A 421 -2.35 -7.00 -16.01
C ARG A 421 -2.02 -7.99 -14.90
N GLU A 422 -1.21 -8.98 -15.20
CA GLU A 422 -0.86 -10.06 -14.24
C GLU A 422 -0.09 -9.53 -13.05
N PHE A 423 0.87 -8.63 -13.29
CA PHE A 423 1.69 -8.05 -12.22
C PHE A 423 0.87 -7.10 -11.36
N GLY A 424 0.08 -6.23 -11.98
CA GLY A 424 -0.85 -5.33 -11.28
C GLY A 424 -1.86 -6.11 -10.44
N MET A 425 -2.48 -7.17 -11.01
CA MET A 425 -3.39 -8.06 -10.28
C MET A 425 -2.73 -8.64 -9.02
N ALA A 426 -1.56 -9.25 -9.17
CA ALA A 426 -0.89 -9.92 -8.06
C ALA A 426 -0.50 -8.94 -6.94
N ALA A 427 0.02 -7.75 -7.28
CA ALA A 427 0.40 -6.77 -6.28
C ALA A 427 -0.81 -6.00 -5.68
N ILE A 428 -1.90 -5.78 -6.44
CA ILE A 428 -3.16 -5.26 -5.88
C ILE A 428 -3.73 -6.26 -4.87
N MET A 429 -3.71 -7.56 -5.18
CA MET A 429 -4.12 -8.60 -4.22
C MET A 429 -3.29 -8.56 -2.94
N ASN A 430 -1.96 -8.33 -3.04
CA ASN A 430 -1.14 -8.13 -1.85
C ASN A 430 -1.64 -6.96 -1.00
N GLY A 431 -1.98 -5.84 -1.62
CA GLY A 431 -2.54 -4.67 -0.94
C GLY A 431 -3.89 -4.94 -0.27
N VAL A 432 -4.77 -5.69 -0.93
CA VAL A 432 -6.07 -6.13 -0.38
C VAL A 432 -5.87 -7.02 0.85
N ALA A 433 -4.94 -7.99 0.77
CA ALA A 433 -4.64 -8.87 1.90
C ALA A 433 -4.03 -8.13 3.09
N LEU A 434 -3.10 -7.19 2.83
CA LEU A 434 -2.45 -6.35 3.85
C LEU A 434 -3.45 -5.42 4.56
N HIS A 435 -4.44 -4.91 3.84
CA HIS A 435 -5.50 -4.09 4.44
C HIS A 435 -6.31 -4.88 5.47
N GLY A 436 -6.56 -6.15 5.19
CA GLY A 436 -7.45 -7.01 5.97
C GLY A 436 -8.91 -6.95 5.49
N GLY A 437 -9.72 -7.85 6.02
CA GLY A 437 -11.15 -7.95 5.70
C GLY A 437 -11.48 -8.80 4.48
N PHE A 438 -10.50 -9.10 3.61
CA PHE A 438 -10.65 -9.95 2.43
C PHE A 438 -9.55 -10.99 2.30
N ILE A 439 -9.86 -12.08 1.62
CA ILE A 439 -8.93 -13.10 1.15
C ILE A 439 -8.97 -13.04 -0.38
N PRO A 440 -7.99 -12.38 -1.03
CA PRO A 440 -8.00 -12.24 -2.47
C PRO A 440 -7.57 -13.53 -3.17
N TYR A 441 -8.20 -13.83 -4.31
CA TYR A 441 -7.73 -14.84 -5.25
C TYR A 441 -7.79 -14.31 -6.68
N GLY A 442 -6.80 -14.70 -7.50
CA GLY A 442 -6.71 -14.21 -8.88
C GLY A 442 -6.17 -15.24 -9.83
N GLY A 443 -6.73 -15.28 -11.04
CA GLY A 443 -6.42 -16.25 -12.06
C GLY A 443 -5.65 -15.68 -13.25
N THR A 444 -4.71 -16.50 -13.73
CA THR A 444 -4.04 -16.37 -15.03
C THR A 444 -3.48 -17.73 -15.44
N PHE A 445 -2.88 -17.84 -16.64
CA PHE A 445 -2.13 -19.04 -17.02
C PHE A 445 -0.84 -19.14 -16.22
N LEU A 446 -0.40 -20.35 -15.92
CA LEU A 446 0.81 -20.56 -15.12
C LEU A 446 2.05 -19.92 -15.76
N THR A 447 2.18 -19.99 -17.08
CA THR A 447 3.29 -19.36 -17.81
C THR A 447 3.37 -17.83 -17.54
N PHE A 448 2.23 -17.16 -17.35
CA PHE A 448 2.18 -15.71 -17.09
C PHE A 448 2.47 -15.34 -15.63
N SER A 449 2.76 -16.33 -14.77
CA SER A 449 3.37 -16.07 -13.47
C SER A 449 4.72 -15.37 -13.58
N ASP A 450 5.39 -15.47 -14.73
CA ASP A 450 6.64 -14.75 -15.00
C ASP A 450 6.45 -13.24 -14.95
N TYR A 451 5.32 -12.70 -15.46
CA TYR A 451 5.01 -11.27 -15.32
C TYR A 451 4.80 -10.86 -13.86
N SER A 452 4.21 -11.72 -13.04
CA SER A 452 3.85 -11.42 -11.66
C SER A 452 4.85 -11.93 -10.61
N ARG A 453 5.97 -12.52 -11.06
CA ARG A 453 6.95 -13.22 -10.21
C ARG A 453 7.35 -12.41 -8.97
N ASN A 454 7.64 -11.13 -9.13
CA ASN A 454 8.08 -10.31 -8.01
C ASN A 454 6.94 -10.06 -7.01
N ALA A 455 5.69 -9.86 -7.44
CA ALA A 455 4.55 -9.71 -6.54
C ALA A 455 4.24 -11.01 -5.77
N ILE A 456 4.37 -12.17 -6.42
CA ILE A 456 4.25 -13.50 -5.77
C ILE A 456 5.32 -13.64 -4.68
N ARG A 457 6.56 -13.29 -5.00
CA ARG A 457 7.66 -13.29 -4.03
C ARG A 457 7.37 -12.35 -2.85
N MET A 458 6.84 -11.16 -3.11
CA MET A 458 6.49 -10.20 -2.06
C MET A 458 5.34 -10.68 -1.19
N ALA A 459 4.34 -11.37 -1.74
CA ALA A 459 3.28 -12.00 -0.95
C ALA A 459 3.87 -13.00 0.06
N ALA A 460 4.80 -13.86 -0.39
CA ALA A 460 5.47 -14.83 0.46
C ALA A 460 6.35 -14.15 1.53
N LEU A 461 7.14 -13.15 1.15
CA LEU A 461 7.99 -12.39 2.07
C LEU A 461 7.17 -11.71 3.18
N MET A 462 6.04 -11.12 2.81
CA MET A 462 5.11 -10.47 3.75
C MET A 462 4.18 -11.46 4.46
N LYS A 463 4.26 -12.77 4.15
CA LYS A 463 3.40 -13.83 4.71
C LYS A 463 1.90 -13.56 4.50
N GLN A 464 1.54 -13.04 3.34
CA GLN A 464 0.15 -12.69 3.04
C GLN A 464 -0.62 -13.88 2.48
N ARG A 465 -1.90 -13.97 2.87
CA ARG A 465 -2.86 -14.95 2.36
C ARG A 465 -3.40 -14.47 1.02
N VAL A 466 -2.67 -14.76 -0.06
CA VAL A 466 -3.06 -14.48 -1.44
C VAL A 466 -3.12 -15.81 -2.19
N ILE A 467 -4.22 -16.06 -2.91
CA ILE A 467 -4.44 -17.31 -3.63
C ILE A 467 -4.25 -17.06 -5.12
N HIS A 468 -3.25 -17.68 -5.71
CA HIS A 468 -3.02 -17.66 -7.16
C HIS A 468 -3.66 -18.90 -7.81
N VAL A 469 -4.58 -18.67 -8.74
CA VAL A 469 -5.24 -19.72 -9.53
C VAL A 469 -4.53 -19.80 -10.88
N PHE A 470 -3.51 -20.65 -10.96
CA PHE A 470 -2.74 -20.87 -12.18
C PHE A 470 -3.28 -22.08 -12.93
N THR A 471 -3.75 -21.85 -14.16
CA THR A 471 -4.28 -22.90 -15.03
C THR A 471 -3.40 -23.06 -16.27
N HIS A 472 -3.74 -24.01 -17.15
CA HIS A 472 -2.94 -24.27 -18.37
C HIS A 472 -1.48 -24.51 -18.03
N ASP A 473 -1.24 -25.50 -17.16
CA ASP A 473 -0.04 -25.63 -16.31
C ASP A 473 1.01 -26.59 -16.86
N SER A 474 0.87 -27.03 -18.12
CA SER A 474 1.81 -27.98 -18.70
C SER A 474 1.78 -27.97 -20.24
N ILE A 475 2.67 -28.76 -20.84
CA ILE A 475 2.68 -29.05 -22.28
C ILE A 475 1.39 -29.72 -22.77
N GLY A 476 0.61 -30.31 -21.86
CA GLY A 476 -0.69 -30.92 -22.15
C GLY A 476 -1.75 -29.90 -22.61
N LEU A 477 -1.50 -28.60 -22.50
CA LEU A 477 -2.31 -27.54 -23.10
C LEU A 477 -2.45 -27.71 -24.62
N GLY A 478 -1.35 -28.07 -25.31
CA GLY A 478 -1.35 -28.47 -26.72
C GLY A 478 -1.48 -27.32 -27.71
N GLU A 479 -2.68 -26.89 -27.99
CA GLU A 479 -3.05 -26.00 -29.11
C GLU A 479 -2.44 -24.59 -29.04
N ASP A 480 -2.19 -24.04 -27.85
CA ASP A 480 -1.66 -22.69 -27.71
C ASP A 480 -0.14 -22.58 -27.99
N GLY A 481 0.54 -23.73 -28.01
CA GLY A 481 1.96 -23.82 -28.34
C GLY A 481 2.93 -23.33 -27.26
N PRO A 482 4.24 -23.25 -27.57
CA PRO A 482 5.31 -23.10 -26.58
C PRO A 482 5.24 -21.81 -25.76
N THR A 483 4.67 -20.73 -26.27
CA THR A 483 4.54 -19.45 -25.54
C THR A 483 3.62 -19.53 -24.34
N HIS A 484 2.74 -20.54 -24.28
CA HIS A 484 1.73 -20.72 -23.25
C HIS A 484 1.94 -22.02 -22.43
N GLN A 485 2.84 -22.89 -22.87
CA GLN A 485 3.11 -24.18 -22.27
C GLN A 485 4.17 -24.08 -21.18
N SER A 486 3.75 -24.25 -19.92
CA SER A 486 4.62 -24.16 -18.75
C SER A 486 5.47 -25.43 -18.60
N ILE A 487 6.78 -25.28 -18.42
CA ILE A 487 7.74 -26.34 -18.19
C ILE A 487 8.48 -26.15 -16.88
N GLU A 488 9.20 -25.03 -16.73
CA GLU A 488 10.04 -24.70 -15.57
C GLU A 488 9.30 -24.02 -14.41
N HIS A 489 8.11 -23.52 -14.65
CA HIS A 489 7.39 -22.60 -13.74
C HIS A 489 7.11 -23.20 -12.35
N VAL A 490 6.60 -24.46 -12.30
CA VAL A 490 6.31 -25.12 -11.02
C VAL A 490 7.57 -25.33 -10.21
N ALA A 491 8.66 -25.78 -10.84
CA ALA A 491 9.94 -25.96 -10.16
C ALA A 491 10.47 -24.63 -9.64
N SER A 492 10.46 -23.60 -10.48
CA SER A 492 10.96 -22.27 -10.11
C SER A 492 10.13 -21.57 -9.04
N LEU A 493 8.82 -21.79 -8.99
CA LEU A 493 7.95 -21.25 -7.94
C LEU A 493 8.14 -21.96 -6.59
N ARG A 494 8.63 -23.20 -6.60
CA ARG A 494 8.95 -23.95 -5.37
C ARG A 494 10.29 -23.57 -4.74
N LEU A 495 11.20 -22.96 -5.51
CA LEU A 495 12.49 -22.48 -5.03
C LEU A 495 12.31 -21.18 -4.20
#